data_cdef915adee2e3b2e5edff3fbf4a3349
#
_entry.id   cdef915adee2e3b2e5edff3fbf4a3349
#
_cell.length_a   1.000
_cell.length_b   1.000
_cell.length_c   1.000
_cell.angle_alpha   90.00
_cell.angle_beta   90.00
_cell.angle_gamma   90.00
#
_symmetry.space_group_name_H-M   'P 1'
#
loop_
_entity.id
_entity.type
_entity.pdbx_description
1 polymer ?
#
loop_
_entity_poly.entity_id
_entity_poly.type
_entity_poly.pdbx_seq_one_letter_code
_entity_poly.pdbx_strand_id
1 'polypeptide(L)'
;IGIYANTDNGLERVDYVETDISGERTDVPDLVGRPRRDVVLLNDGDLTFAKVRLDEMSRNTLVNGIDRLADPLARAVTWSLFWDSVRDAEIAPQELVSLALQGIGSEKDMAAITTVLAQAAVCSGRFMAPELREAANMKLVTGLAGLLKDAEPGSDAQLIIAKTLIG
;
A
#
# COMPACT_ATOMS: atom_id res chain seq x y z
N ILE A 1 8.34 -14.74 3.46
CA ILE A 1 6.87 -14.77 3.33
C ILE A 1 6.29 -14.47 4.70
N GLY A 2 5.60 -13.34 4.84
CA GLY A 2 4.83 -12.99 6.04
C GLY A 2 3.39 -13.46 5.93
N ILE A 3 2.85 -13.99 7.01
CA ILE A 3 1.45 -14.40 7.11
C ILE A 3 0.79 -13.52 8.16
N TYR A 4 -0.25 -12.79 7.74
CA TYR A 4 -0.92 -11.82 8.60
C TYR A 4 -2.39 -12.21 8.84
N ALA A 5 -2.85 -11.92 10.03
CA ALA A 5 -4.24 -12.11 10.43
C ALA A 5 -4.82 -10.84 11.06
N ASN A 6 -6.12 -10.64 10.87
CA ASN A 6 -6.86 -9.62 11.58
C ASN A 6 -6.96 -10.00 13.06
N THR A 7 -6.55 -9.07 13.92
CA THR A 7 -6.64 -9.15 15.38
C THR A 7 -7.34 -7.91 15.93
N ASP A 8 -7.57 -7.87 17.22
CA ASP A 8 -8.12 -6.68 17.90
C ASP A 8 -7.15 -5.48 17.80
N ASN A 9 -5.85 -5.74 17.60
CA ASN A 9 -4.81 -4.70 17.49
C ASN A 9 -4.54 -4.27 16.04
N GLY A 10 -5.20 -4.86 15.05
CA GLY A 10 -4.98 -4.59 13.63
C GLY A 10 -4.59 -5.82 12.84
N LEU A 11 -3.84 -5.61 11.77
CA LEU A 11 -3.33 -6.66 10.90
C LEU A 11 -1.92 -7.03 11.36
N GLU A 12 -1.80 -8.13 12.11
CA GLU A 12 -0.54 -8.56 12.74
C GLU A 12 0.06 -9.76 12.04
N ARG A 13 1.40 -9.81 11.98
CA ARG A 13 2.13 -10.96 11.47
C ARG A 13 2.07 -12.10 12.47
N VAL A 14 1.38 -13.18 12.09
CA VAL A 14 1.19 -14.37 12.95
C VAL A 14 2.11 -15.52 12.59
N ASP A 15 2.76 -15.45 11.42
CA ASP A 15 3.70 -16.48 10.98
C ASP A 15 4.68 -15.89 9.96
N TYR A 16 5.86 -16.51 9.81
CA TYR A 16 6.91 -16.07 8.90
C TYR A 16 7.73 -17.25 8.42
N VAL A 17 8.02 -17.28 7.11
CA VAL A 17 8.86 -18.32 6.50
C VAL A 17 9.84 -17.67 5.54
N GLU A 18 11.11 -18.05 5.64
CA GLU A 18 12.14 -17.73 4.65
C GLU A 18 12.37 -18.93 3.75
N THR A 19 12.47 -18.67 2.46
CA THR A 19 12.76 -19.71 1.46
C THR A 19 13.46 -19.10 0.27
N ASP A 20 14.39 -19.83 -0.32
CA ASP A 20 15.01 -19.44 -1.57
C ASP A 20 14.04 -19.70 -2.74
N ILE A 21 13.90 -18.73 -3.61
CA ILE A 21 13.06 -18.84 -4.81
C ILE A 21 13.93 -19.19 -6.00
N SER A 22 13.57 -20.25 -6.73
CA SER A 22 14.29 -20.68 -7.93
C SER A 22 13.35 -21.26 -8.99
N GLY A 23 13.69 -21.01 -10.27
CA GLY A 23 12.91 -21.50 -11.42
C GLY A 23 11.53 -20.88 -11.52
N GLU A 24 10.66 -21.51 -12.29
CA GLU A 24 9.28 -21.04 -12.53
C GLU A 24 8.34 -21.30 -11.35
N ARG A 25 8.70 -22.26 -10.50
CA ARG A 25 7.90 -22.68 -9.35
C ARG A 25 8.80 -23.09 -8.20
N THR A 26 8.49 -22.58 -7.02
CA THR A 26 9.10 -22.98 -5.75
C THR A 26 8.01 -23.44 -4.79
N ASP A 27 8.05 -24.68 -4.37
CA ASP A 27 7.17 -25.19 -3.32
C ASP A 27 7.69 -24.73 -1.96
N VAL A 28 6.79 -24.43 -1.02
CA VAL A 28 7.11 -23.98 0.35
C VAL A 28 6.54 -24.99 1.34
N PRO A 29 7.26 -26.09 1.62
CA PRO A 29 6.76 -27.19 2.47
C PRO A 29 6.34 -26.73 3.86
N ASP A 30 7.02 -25.72 4.41
CA ASP A 30 6.75 -25.17 5.74
C ASP A 30 5.37 -24.54 5.89
N LEU A 31 4.72 -24.21 4.78
CA LEU A 31 3.35 -23.66 4.77
C LEU A 31 2.28 -24.72 4.53
N VAL A 32 2.66 -25.95 4.16
CA VAL A 32 1.71 -27.03 3.87
C VAL A 32 0.94 -27.40 5.13
N GLY A 33 -0.38 -27.41 5.03
CA GLY A 33 -1.27 -27.74 6.15
C GLY A 33 -1.50 -26.61 7.15
N ARG A 34 -0.85 -25.46 7.00
CA ARG A 34 -1.15 -24.26 7.80
C ARG A 34 -2.45 -23.60 7.35
N PRO A 35 -3.25 -23.05 8.26
CA PRO A 35 -4.48 -22.37 7.90
C PRO A 35 -4.18 -21.11 7.09
N ARG A 36 -4.89 -20.90 5.98
CA ARG A 36 -4.86 -19.66 5.21
C ARG A 36 -5.33 -18.49 6.09
N ARG A 37 -4.53 -17.44 6.17
CA ARG A 37 -4.84 -16.22 6.92
C ARG A 37 -5.24 -15.09 5.96
N ASP A 38 -5.49 -13.92 6.51
CA ASP A 38 -6.06 -12.77 5.77
C ASP A 38 -5.09 -12.22 4.71
N VAL A 39 -3.77 -12.20 5.00
CA VAL A 39 -2.76 -11.76 4.04
C VAL A 39 -1.58 -12.73 4.00
N VAL A 40 -1.13 -13.03 2.80
CA VAL A 40 0.17 -13.64 2.51
C VAL A 40 1.00 -12.58 1.79
N LEU A 41 1.99 -12.03 2.48
CA LEU A 41 2.88 -11.01 1.97
C LEU A 41 4.21 -11.65 1.55
N LEU A 42 4.42 -11.74 0.25
CA LEU A 42 5.70 -12.16 -0.30
C LEU A 42 6.71 -11.02 -0.19
N ASN A 43 7.99 -11.35 -0.06
CA ASN A 43 9.07 -10.40 0.21
C ASN A 43 8.84 -9.55 1.47
N ASP A 44 8.11 -10.09 2.44
CA ASP A 44 7.99 -9.50 3.77
C ASP A 44 9.39 -9.37 4.39
N GLY A 45 9.70 -8.18 4.91
CA GLY A 45 11.06 -7.86 5.35
C GLY A 45 12.00 -7.32 4.28
N ASP A 46 11.53 -7.20 3.02
CA ASP A 46 12.28 -6.61 1.89
C ASP A 46 13.67 -7.24 1.65
N LEU A 47 13.73 -8.57 1.77
CA LEU A 47 14.99 -9.33 1.69
C LEU A 47 15.52 -9.54 0.28
N THR A 48 14.69 -9.32 -0.75
CA THR A 48 15.06 -9.55 -2.15
C THR A 48 14.54 -8.46 -3.07
N PHE A 49 15.26 -8.24 -4.17
CA PHE A 49 14.81 -7.34 -5.23
C PHE A 49 13.92 -8.10 -6.21
N ALA A 50 12.60 -8.02 -6.00
CA ALA A 50 11.62 -8.72 -6.81
C ALA A 50 10.33 -7.93 -6.97
N LYS A 51 9.70 -8.06 -8.15
CA LYS A 51 8.30 -7.66 -8.32
C LYS A 51 7.41 -8.75 -7.76
N VAL A 52 6.59 -8.40 -6.79
CA VAL A 52 5.66 -9.31 -6.13
C VAL A 52 4.24 -9.00 -6.60
N ARG A 53 3.42 -10.06 -6.68
CA ARG A 53 1.97 -9.94 -6.88
C ARG A 53 1.24 -10.58 -5.72
N LEU A 54 0.26 -9.85 -5.22
CA LEU A 54 -0.62 -10.36 -4.17
C LEU A 54 -1.69 -11.27 -4.78
N ASP A 55 -2.05 -12.32 -4.05
CA ASP A 55 -3.28 -13.02 -4.34
C ASP A 55 -4.50 -12.13 -4.06
N GLU A 56 -5.64 -12.47 -4.61
CA GLU A 56 -6.85 -11.65 -4.54
C GLU A 56 -7.32 -11.39 -3.10
N MET A 57 -7.27 -12.38 -2.23
CA MET A 57 -7.67 -12.23 -0.83
C MET A 57 -6.74 -11.28 -0.08
N SER A 58 -5.42 -11.45 -0.23
CA SER A 58 -4.41 -10.57 0.38
C SER A 58 -4.55 -9.14 -0.13
N ARG A 59 -4.75 -8.96 -1.44
CA ARG A 59 -4.99 -7.64 -2.04
C ARG A 59 -6.23 -6.97 -1.47
N ASN A 60 -7.36 -7.67 -1.44
CA ASN A 60 -8.61 -7.13 -0.94
C ASN A 60 -8.52 -6.75 0.55
N THR A 61 -7.83 -7.56 1.36
CA THR A 61 -7.59 -7.26 2.77
C THR A 61 -6.75 -6.00 2.94
N LEU A 62 -5.66 -5.85 2.18
CA LEU A 62 -4.77 -4.70 2.28
C LEU A 62 -5.40 -3.42 1.72
N VAL A 63 -6.18 -3.48 0.64
CA VAL A 63 -6.91 -2.33 0.10
C VAL A 63 -7.87 -1.74 1.14
N ASN A 64 -8.46 -2.59 2.00
CA ASN A 64 -9.43 -2.16 3.01
C ASN A 64 -8.85 -1.98 4.42
N GLY A 65 -7.52 -2.14 4.59
CA GLY A 65 -6.93 -2.13 5.92
C GLY A 65 -5.42 -1.95 5.98
N ILE A 66 -4.82 -1.24 5.02
CA ILE A 66 -3.38 -0.95 5.05
C ILE A 66 -3.00 -0.10 6.27
N ASP A 67 -3.89 0.78 6.71
CA ASP A 67 -3.77 1.58 7.93
C ASP A 67 -3.69 0.72 9.20
N ARG A 68 -4.21 -0.51 9.13
CA ARG A 68 -4.21 -1.48 10.24
C ARG A 68 -2.96 -2.38 10.25
N LEU A 69 -2.13 -2.35 9.20
CA LEU A 69 -0.89 -3.12 9.13
C LEU A 69 0.15 -2.48 10.07
N ALA A 70 0.39 -3.12 11.20
CA ALA A 70 1.18 -2.54 12.29
C ALA A 70 2.66 -2.34 11.93
N ASP A 71 3.26 -3.27 11.16
CA ASP A 71 4.67 -3.24 10.79
C ASP A 71 4.93 -2.16 9.70
N PRO A 72 5.77 -1.13 9.98
CA PRO A 72 6.08 -0.08 9.00
C PRO A 72 6.77 -0.60 7.74
N LEU A 73 7.64 -1.61 7.86
CA LEU A 73 8.35 -2.18 6.72
C LEU A 73 7.38 -2.96 5.82
N ALA A 74 6.49 -3.74 6.41
CA ALA A 74 5.44 -4.44 5.68
C ALA A 74 4.50 -3.45 4.95
N ARG A 75 4.19 -2.27 5.57
CA ARG A 75 3.46 -1.20 4.87
C ARG A 75 4.24 -0.64 3.69
N ALA A 76 5.54 -0.35 3.88
CA ALA A 76 6.40 0.16 2.81
C ALA A 76 6.50 -0.81 1.63
N VAL A 77 6.67 -2.10 1.91
CA VAL A 77 6.61 -3.17 0.90
C VAL A 77 5.25 -3.17 0.20
N THR A 78 4.16 -3.09 0.94
CA THR A 78 2.79 -3.07 0.40
C THR A 78 2.58 -1.86 -0.53
N TRP A 79 3.02 -0.66 -0.16
CA TRP A 79 2.95 0.53 -1.02
C TRP A 79 3.68 0.31 -2.35
N SER A 80 4.89 -0.28 -2.29
CA SER A 80 5.68 -0.60 -3.49
C SER A 80 4.97 -1.61 -4.40
N LEU A 81 4.36 -2.65 -3.82
CA LEU A 81 3.62 -3.67 -4.58
C LEU A 81 2.42 -3.08 -5.34
N PHE A 82 1.65 -2.21 -4.69
CA PHE A 82 0.53 -1.55 -5.34
C PHE A 82 0.99 -0.59 -6.45
N TRP A 83 2.07 0.15 -6.22
CA TRP A 83 2.65 1.02 -7.24
C TRP A 83 3.12 0.24 -8.47
N ASP A 84 3.84 -0.87 -8.27
CA ASP A 84 4.28 -1.72 -9.37
C ASP A 84 3.11 -2.33 -10.13
N SER A 85 2.05 -2.75 -9.43
CA SER A 85 0.85 -3.29 -10.06
C SER A 85 0.10 -2.26 -10.91
N VAL A 86 0.08 -0.98 -10.48
CA VAL A 86 -0.47 0.12 -11.31
C VAL A 86 0.40 0.35 -12.54
N ARG A 87 1.73 0.40 -12.38
CA ARG A 87 2.66 0.62 -13.49
C ARG A 87 2.60 -0.48 -14.54
N ASP A 88 2.33 -1.70 -14.12
CA ASP A 88 2.20 -2.86 -15.00
C ASP A 88 0.75 -3.02 -15.53
N ALA A 89 -0.15 -2.05 -15.24
CA ALA A 89 -1.56 -2.03 -15.64
C ALA A 89 -2.38 -3.23 -15.14
N GLU A 90 -2.02 -3.81 -14.01
CA GLU A 90 -2.72 -4.94 -13.39
C GLU A 90 -3.82 -4.49 -12.44
N ILE A 91 -3.69 -3.28 -11.87
CA ILE A 91 -4.73 -2.63 -11.09
C ILE A 91 -5.02 -1.22 -11.62
N ALA A 92 -6.23 -0.76 -11.40
CA ALA A 92 -6.64 0.56 -11.86
C ALA A 92 -5.95 1.67 -11.03
N PRO A 93 -5.50 2.78 -11.66
CA PRO A 93 -4.89 3.90 -10.95
C PRO A 93 -5.76 4.48 -9.83
N GLN A 94 -7.10 4.40 -9.97
CA GLN A 94 -8.07 4.82 -8.96
C GLN A 94 -7.92 4.05 -7.65
N GLU A 95 -7.50 2.79 -7.71
CA GLU A 95 -7.31 1.96 -6.52
C GLU A 95 -6.17 2.50 -5.66
N LEU A 96 -5.03 2.87 -6.30
CA LEU A 96 -3.91 3.47 -5.57
C LEU A 96 -4.27 4.83 -4.96
N VAL A 97 -5.01 5.68 -5.68
CA VAL A 97 -5.49 6.96 -5.12
C VAL A 97 -6.36 6.73 -3.88
N SER A 98 -7.28 5.75 -3.95
CA SER A 98 -8.15 5.43 -2.82
C SER A 98 -7.38 4.87 -1.63
N LEU A 99 -6.45 3.95 -1.90
CA LEU A 99 -5.57 3.35 -0.89
C LEU A 99 -4.70 4.42 -0.21
N ALA A 100 -4.10 5.34 -0.98
CA ALA A 100 -3.30 6.43 -0.45
C ALA A 100 -4.10 7.32 0.50
N LEU A 101 -5.31 7.73 0.10
CA LEU A 101 -6.17 8.57 0.93
C LEU A 101 -6.63 7.86 2.22
N GLN A 102 -6.78 6.54 2.19
CA GLN A 102 -7.13 5.75 3.37
C GLN A 102 -5.94 5.54 4.32
N GLY A 103 -4.77 5.20 3.79
CA GLY A 103 -3.64 4.75 4.60
C GLY A 103 -2.69 5.86 5.07
N ILE A 104 -2.59 6.98 4.35
CA ILE A 104 -1.60 8.02 4.64
C ILE A 104 -1.79 8.67 6.02
N GLY A 105 -3.02 8.81 6.50
CA GLY A 105 -3.31 9.39 7.82
C GLY A 105 -2.69 8.63 8.98
N SER A 106 -2.42 7.35 8.83
CA SER A 106 -1.79 6.48 9.84
C SER A 106 -0.28 6.31 9.62
N GLU A 107 0.27 6.76 8.48
CA GLU A 107 1.68 6.60 8.15
C GLU A 107 2.54 7.60 8.94
N LYS A 108 3.66 7.11 9.47
CA LYS A 108 4.60 7.92 10.27
C LYS A 108 5.93 8.16 9.57
N ASP A 109 6.22 7.39 8.51
CA ASP A 109 7.42 7.58 7.71
C ASP A 109 7.21 8.69 6.68
N MET A 110 7.93 9.77 6.82
CA MET A 110 7.84 10.95 5.94
C MET A 110 8.28 10.64 4.51
N ALA A 111 9.21 9.72 4.30
CA ALA A 111 9.60 9.28 2.98
C ALA A 111 8.49 8.48 2.30
N ALA A 112 7.83 7.59 3.04
CA ALA A 112 6.67 6.86 2.56
C ALA A 112 5.52 7.82 2.21
N ILE A 113 5.16 8.76 3.10
CA ILE A 113 4.12 9.77 2.84
C ILE A 113 4.42 10.54 1.55
N THR A 114 5.64 11.06 1.41
CA THR A 114 6.05 11.84 0.24
C THR A 114 5.93 11.03 -1.04
N THR A 115 6.44 9.80 -1.01
CA THR A 115 6.46 8.90 -2.17
C THR A 115 5.04 8.50 -2.59
N VAL A 116 4.22 8.04 -1.64
CA VAL A 116 2.87 7.57 -1.92
C VAL A 116 1.97 8.69 -2.45
N LEU A 117 2.08 9.89 -1.88
CA LEU A 117 1.32 11.05 -2.36
C LEU A 117 1.76 11.49 -3.76
N ALA A 118 3.05 11.48 -4.06
CA ALA A 118 3.55 11.73 -5.42
C ALA A 118 3.03 10.68 -6.43
N GLN A 119 3.02 9.41 -6.04
CA GLN A 119 2.46 8.33 -6.85
C GLN A 119 0.95 8.50 -7.09
N ALA A 120 0.19 8.86 -6.06
CA ALA A 120 -1.24 9.15 -6.17
C ALA A 120 -1.52 10.32 -7.12
N ALA A 121 -0.71 11.39 -7.07
CA ALA A 121 -0.80 12.51 -8.01
C ALA A 121 -0.49 12.08 -9.46
N VAL A 122 0.53 11.24 -9.67
CA VAL A 122 0.82 10.67 -11.00
C VAL A 122 -0.35 9.80 -11.48
N CYS A 123 -0.93 8.99 -10.61
CA CYS A 123 -2.10 8.17 -10.96
C CYS A 123 -3.27 9.05 -11.40
N SER A 124 -3.65 10.06 -10.62
CA SER A 124 -4.80 10.91 -10.94
C SER A 124 -4.59 11.75 -12.19
N GLY A 125 -3.37 12.27 -12.41
CA GLY A 125 -3.08 13.21 -13.50
C GLY A 125 -2.62 12.58 -14.80
N ARG A 126 -1.90 11.45 -14.75
CA ARG A 126 -1.23 10.87 -15.93
C ARG A 126 -1.71 9.48 -16.31
N PHE A 127 -1.90 8.58 -15.34
CA PHE A 127 -2.26 7.18 -15.62
C PHE A 127 -3.76 6.98 -15.79
N MET A 128 -4.56 7.93 -15.33
CA MET A 128 -6.01 7.95 -15.53
C MET A 128 -6.36 8.23 -16.99
N ALA A 129 -7.39 7.57 -17.51
CA ALA A 129 -7.98 7.91 -18.79
C ALA A 129 -8.42 9.39 -18.79
N PRO A 130 -8.23 10.13 -19.90
CA PRO A 130 -8.47 11.59 -19.93
C PRO A 130 -9.83 12.01 -19.35
N GLU A 131 -10.88 11.26 -19.67
CA GLU A 131 -12.26 11.51 -19.23
C GLU A 131 -12.48 11.30 -17.72
N LEU A 132 -11.60 10.58 -17.04
CA LEU A 132 -11.68 10.29 -15.61
C LEU A 132 -10.76 11.18 -14.76
N ARG A 133 -9.86 11.96 -15.39
CA ARG A 133 -8.83 12.74 -14.68
C ARG A 133 -9.41 13.79 -13.76
N GLU A 134 -10.42 14.52 -14.23
CA GLU A 134 -11.04 15.58 -13.45
C GLU A 134 -11.66 15.01 -12.16
N ALA A 135 -12.44 13.94 -12.27
CA ALA A 135 -13.05 13.29 -11.12
C ALA A 135 -12.00 12.71 -10.15
N ALA A 136 -10.92 12.11 -10.69
CA ALA A 136 -9.84 11.56 -9.89
C ALA A 136 -9.04 12.65 -9.15
N ASN A 137 -8.73 13.76 -9.83
CA ASN A 137 -8.07 14.90 -9.22
C ASN A 137 -8.96 15.54 -8.14
N MET A 138 -10.26 15.70 -8.40
CA MET A 138 -11.20 16.21 -7.41
C MET A 138 -11.25 15.31 -6.16
N LYS A 139 -11.26 13.99 -6.35
CA LYS A 139 -11.20 13.03 -5.25
C LYS A 139 -9.91 13.18 -4.44
N LEU A 140 -8.76 13.27 -5.13
CA LEU A 140 -7.46 13.43 -4.48
C LEU A 140 -7.41 14.74 -3.67
N VAL A 141 -7.77 15.87 -4.29
CA VAL A 141 -7.79 17.20 -3.64
C VAL A 141 -8.71 17.22 -2.41
N THR A 142 -9.92 16.67 -2.55
CA THR A 142 -10.89 16.63 -1.43
C THR A 142 -10.38 15.75 -0.29
N GLY A 143 -9.80 14.59 -0.62
CA GLY A 143 -9.21 13.69 0.38
C GLY A 143 -8.01 14.31 1.09
N LEU A 144 -7.10 14.93 0.34
CA LEU A 144 -5.94 15.64 0.92
C LEU A 144 -6.35 16.81 1.80
N ALA A 145 -7.40 17.56 1.42
CA ALA A 145 -7.92 18.64 2.25
C ALA A 145 -8.52 18.13 3.58
N GLY A 146 -9.10 16.93 3.59
CA GLY A 146 -9.51 16.23 4.81
C GLY A 146 -8.31 15.87 5.68
N LEU A 147 -7.36 15.14 5.11
CA LEU A 147 -6.12 14.73 5.82
C LEU A 147 -5.33 15.92 6.37
N LEU A 148 -5.30 17.04 5.64
CA LEU A 148 -4.62 18.27 6.10
C LEU A 148 -5.25 18.85 7.37
N LYS A 149 -6.58 18.76 7.51
CA LYS A 149 -7.29 19.23 8.71
C LYS A 149 -7.04 18.34 9.91
N ASP A 150 -6.89 17.03 9.67
CA ASP A 150 -6.71 16.02 10.72
C ASP A 150 -5.23 15.86 11.13
N ALA A 151 -4.29 16.38 10.31
CA ALA A 151 -2.86 16.34 10.58
C ALA A 151 -2.49 17.23 11.78
N GLU A 152 -1.50 16.77 12.56
CA GLU A 152 -0.97 17.55 13.70
C GLU A 152 -0.44 18.90 13.22
N PRO A 153 -0.90 20.01 13.81
CA PRO A 153 -0.47 21.35 13.40
C PRO A 153 1.05 21.55 13.50
N GLY A 154 1.67 21.98 12.40
CA GLY A 154 3.10 22.21 12.31
C GLY A 154 3.95 20.95 12.12
N SER A 155 3.33 19.79 11.91
CA SER A 155 4.05 18.55 11.63
C SER A 155 4.60 18.51 10.20
N ASP A 156 5.66 17.70 9.99
CA ASP A 156 6.20 17.44 8.65
C ASP A 156 5.17 16.78 7.74
N ALA A 157 4.34 15.90 8.27
CA ALA A 157 3.25 15.29 7.54
C ALA A 157 2.26 16.35 7.02
N GLN A 158 1.85 17.30 7.87
CA GLN A 158 1.00 18.42 7.46
C GLN A 158 1.62 19.21 6.31
N LEU A 159 2.92 19.51 6.41
CA LEU A 159 3.64 20.24 5.37
C LEU A 159 3.69 19.47 4.03
N ILE A 160 3.95 18.16 4.08
CA ILE A 160 3.99 17.33 2.88
C ILE A 160 2.60 17.28 2.21
N ILE A 161 1.53 17.05 2.99
CA ILE A 161 0.15 17.02 2.48
C ILE A 161 -0.21 18.39 1.87
N ALA A 162 0.12 19.49 2.55
CA ALA A 162 -0.13 20.84 2.04
C ALA A 162 0.60 21.09 0.70
N LYS A 163 1.88 20.73 0.61
CA LYS A 163 2.66 20.85 -0.63
C LYS A 163 2.05 20.02 -1.78
N THR A 164 1.61 18.80 -1.49
CA THR A 164 0.95 17.96 -2.51
C THR A 164 -0.39 18.53 -2.97
N LEU A 165 -1.10 19.22 -2.09
CA LEU A 165 -2.42 19.82 -2.41
C LEU A 165 -2.31 21.04 -3.34
N ILE A 166 -1.19 21.79 -3.30
CA ILE A 166 -0.99 23.02 -4.07
C ILE A 166 -0.11 22.86 -5.32
N GLY A 167 0.57 21.73 -5.50
CA GLY A 167 1.45 21.41 -6.64
C GLY A 167 0.77 20.61 -7.70
#